data_734fcf708e85a99ded8c1021a7f85719
#
_entry.id   734fcf708e85a99ded8c1021a7f85719
#
_cell.length_a   1.000
_cell.length_b   1.000
_cell.length_c   1.000
_cell.angle_alpha   90.00
_cell.angle_beta   90.00
_cell.angle_gamma   90.00
#
_symmetry.space_group_name_H-M   'P 1'
#
loop_
_entity.id
_entity.type
_entity.pdbx_description
1 polymer ?
#
loop_
_entity_poly.entity_id
_entity_poly.type
_entity_poly.pdbx_seq_one_letter_code
_entity_poly.pdbx_strand_id
1 'polypeptide(L)'
;MPLVDLSGAFEPGPQRGEVVEAIRRACEDVGFLVITGHGVADDLVRRVDAASRRLFALPLDEKMAWGRASDNLRGYVPLRSSTLALAHDEVTPPDLSELYTVGRFDDPAAAVRAGLREGQDEGRSAFFAPNVWPDPERVPDFREALTACYGMLEDLAAKLMGLMALALDLDEHWFDDKIAEHITGLAVLHYPALQEPPLPGQYRRGPHTDWGSLTILYHDGQPGLQILSPEGNWEDVPSVPGSFVVNLGDLMAAWTNDRWVSTQHRVVVPDGVTGDRISVAFFHQPAYDARIECIPTCTSPDDPPRHEPVTSGEWIRLMIEKTTTYT
;
A
#
# COMPACT_ATOMS: atom_id res chain seq x y z
N MET A 1 15.86 -2.02 -11.12
CA MET A 1 15.14 -1.37 -9.99
C MET A 1 15.92 -0.14 -9.56
N PRO A 2 15.35 1.10 -9.69
CA PRO A 2 16.00 2.34 -9.24
C PRO A 2 16.18 2.38 -7.73
N LEU A 3 17.35 2.87 -7.25
CA LEU A 3 17.64 3.14 -5.84
C LEU A 3 17.79 4.65 -5.67
N VAL A 4 17.01 5.25 -4.77
CA VAL A 4 16.95 6.68 -4.53
C VAL A 4 17.24 6.97 -3.06
N ASP A 5 18.31 7.70 -2.78
CA ASP A 5 18.61 8.17 -1.43
C ASP A 5 17.89 9.50 -1.17
N LEU A 6 16.97 9.49 -0.21
CA LEU A 6 16.19 10.67 0.19
C LEU A 6 16.93 11.59 1.17
N SER A 7 18.16 11.28 1.55
CA SER A 7 18.96 12.13 2.44
C SER A 7 19.11 13.53 1.83
N GLY A 8 18.61 14.54 2.52
CA GLY A 8 18.62 15.93 2.02
C GLY A 8 17.55 16.28 0.97
N ALA A 9 16.66 15.36 0.62
CA ALA A 9 15.57 15.62 -0.34
C ALA A 9 14.47 16.53 0.20
N PHE A 10 14.32 16.58 1.52
CA PHE A 10 13.22 17.31 2.17
C PHE A 10 13.57 18.77 2.50
N GLU A 11 14.81 19.18 2.23
CA GLU A 11 15.26 20.56 2.39
C GLU A 11 15.56 21.16 1.01
N PRO A 12 15.27 22.47 0.78
CA PRO A 12 15.63 23.12 -0.47
C PRO A 12 17.15 23.06 -0.74
N GLY A 13 17.54 22.59 -1.92
CA GLY A 13 18.95 22.51 -2.29
C GLY A 13 19.20 21.69 -3.56
N PRO A 14 20.48 21.61 -4.02
CA PRO A 14 20.82 20.87 -5.24
C PRO A 14 20.45 19.39 -5.16
N GLN A 15 20.65 18.73 -4.01
CA GLN A 15 20.33 17.33 -3.79
C GLN A 15 18.84 17.02 -4.01
N ARG A 16 17.96 17.97 -3.61
CA ARG A 16 16.52 17.84 -3.84
C ARG A 16 16.18 17.73 -5.31
N GLY A 17 16.80 18.55 -6.16
CA GLY A 17 16.59 18.50 -7.61
C GLY A 17 17.04 17.16 -8.24
N GLU A 18 18.15 16.60 -7.77
CA GLU A 18 18.64 15.29 -8.22
C GLU A 18 17.68 14.18 -7.81
N VAL A 19 17.14 14.23 -6.59
CA VAL A 19 16.14 13.25 -6.11
C VAL A 19 14.84 13.36 -6.89
N VAL A 20 14.34 14.59 -7.11
CA VAL A 20 13.12 14.83 -7.90
C VAL A 20 13.26 14.24 -9.31
N GLU A 21 14.40 14.44 -9.95
CA GLU A 21 14.67 13.88 -11.29
C GLU A 21 14.83 12.35 -11.28
N ALA A 22 15.39 11.78 -10.21
CA ALA A 22 15.47 10.32 -10.03
C ALA A 22 14.08 9.69 -9.83
N ILE A 23 13.21 10.36 -9.03
CA ILE A 23 11.82 9.95 -8.85
C ILE A 23 11.06 10.02 -10.19
N ARG A 24 11.19 11.13 -10.93
CA ARG A 24 10.56 11.29 -12.25
C ARG A 24 10.84 10.08 -13.14
N ARG A 25 12.13 9.78 -13.34
CA ARG A 25 12.55 8.65 -14.19
C ARG A 25 12.05 7.31 -13.66
N ALA A 26 12.16 7.06 -12.36
CA ALA A 26 11.69 5.82 -11.77
C ALA A 26 10.18 5.60 -12.00
N CYS A 27 9.38 6.67 -11.87
CA CYS A 27 7.93 6.64 -12.07
C CYS A 27 7.53 6.46 -13.55
N GLU A 28 8.29 7.06 -14.48
CA GLU A 28 8.05 6.93 -15.93
C GLU A 28 8.49 5.56 -16.46
N ASP A 29 9.64 5.06 -16.01
CA ASP A 29 10.25 3.85 -16.59
C ASP A 29 9.67 2.55 -15.98
N VAL A 30 9.46 2.54 -14.65
CA VAL A 30 9.18 1.29 -13.91
C VAL A 30 7.98 1.41 -12.95
N GLY A 31 7.66 2.61 -12.46
CA GLY A 31 6.64 2.80 -11.42
C GLY A 31 7.00 2.22 -10.05
N PHE A 32 8.25 1.77 -9.88
CA PHE A 32 8.81 1.23 -8.65
C PHE A 32 10.19 1.83 -8.36
N LEU A 33 10.48 2.06 -7.09
CA LEU A 33 11.80 2.49 -6.63
C LEU A 33 12.09 1.95 -5.22
N VAL A 34 13.37 1.72 -4.93
CA VAL A 34 13.85 1.45 -3.57
C VAL A 34 14.34 2.76 -2.98
N ILE A 35 13.90 3.10 -1.78
CA ILE A 35 14.28 4.35 -1.09
C ILE A 35 15.11 4.08 0.16
N THR A 36 16.14 4.88 0.37
CA THR A 36 16.95 4.96 1.60
C THR A 36 16.92 6.38 2.15
N GLY A 37 17.48 6.63 3.33
CA GLY A 37 17.51 7.97 3.92
C GLY A 37 16.13 8.54 4.24
N HIS A 38 15.12 7.70 4.36
CA HIS A 38 13.70 8.06 4.55
C HIS A 38 13.35 8.53 5.97
N GLY A 39 14.24 8.39 6.94
CA GLY A 39 14.06 8.90 8.32
C GLY A 39 13.19 8.05 9.24
N VAL A 40 12.63 6.94 8.77
CA VAL A 40 11.91 5.99 9.64
C VAL A 40 12.93 5.16 10.43
N ALA A 41 12.78 5.14 11.76
CA ALA A 41 13.75 4.47 12.63
C ALA A 41 13.68 2.94 12.52
N ASP A 42 14.82 2.29 12.34
CA ASP A 42 14.92 0.82 12.28
C ASP A 42 14.32 0.14 13.53
N ASP A 43 14.41 0.78 14.69
CA ASP A 43 13.83 0.25 15.92
C ASP A 43 12.32 0.13 15.85
N LEU A 44 11.65 1.12 15.28
CA LEU A 44 10.20 1.09 15.06
C LEU A 44 9.82 -0.07 14.13
N VAL A 45 10.55 -0.24 13.04
CA VAL A 45 10.34 -1.35 12.09
C VAL A 45 10.50 -2.70 12.79
N ARG A 46 11.54 -2.88 13.60
CA ARG A 46 11.74 -4.11 14.38
C ARG A 46 10.61 -4.36 15.40
N ARG A 47 10.09 -3.32 16.05
CA ARG A 47 8.96 -3.44 16.97
C ARG A 47 7.69 -3.91 16.28
N VAL A 48 7.40 -3.33 15.10
CA VAL A 48 6.26 -3.74 14.26
C VAL A 48 6.40 -5.19 13.83
N ASP A 49 7.57 -5.60 13.30
CA ASP A 49 7.83 -6.99 12.90
C ASP A 49 7.63 -7.96 14.08
N ALA A 50 8.24 -7.69 15.23
CA ALA A 50 8.15 -8.55 16.40
C ALA A 50 6.73 -8.66 16.97
N ALA A 51 5.97 -7.55 17.01
CA ALA A 51 4.59 -7.55 17.48
C ALA A 51 3.67 -8.29 16.50
N SER A 52 3.91 -8.13 15.20
CA SER A 52 3.17 -8.80 14.14
C SER A 52 3.38 -10.31 14.17
N ARG A 53 4.61 -10.78 14.33
CA ARG A 53 4.88 -12.23 14.49
C ARG A 53 4.18 -12.82 15.71
N ARG A 54 4.09 -12.08 16.82
CA ARG A 54 3.30 -12.51 18.00
C ARG A 54 1.82 -12.65 17.68
N LEU A 55 1.23 -11.69 16.94
CA LEU A 55 -0.16 -11.76 16.50
C LEU A 55 -0.42 -13.00 15.64
N PHE A 56 0.37 -13.16 14.58
CA PHE A 56 0.14 -14.24 13.61
C PHE A 56 0.45 -15.64 14.16
N ALA A 57 1.25 -15.75 15.21
CA ALA A 57 1.50 -17.00 15.92
C ALA A 57 0.31 -17.47 16.80
N LEU A 58 -0.69 -16.61 17.04
CA LEU A 58 -1.87 -17.00 17.81
C LEU A 58 -2.75 -18.00 17.05
N PRO A 59 -3.54 -18.83 17.76
CA PRO A 59 -4.57 -19.68 17.17
C PRO A 59 -5.55 -18.88 16.31
N LEU A 60 -6.11 -19.51 15.29
CA LEU A 60 -7.01 -18.85 14.35
C LEU A 60 -8.26 -18.26 15.04
N ASP A 61 -8.85 -18.99 15.96
CA ASP A 61 -10.04 -18.56 16.72
C ASP A 61 -9.77 -17.29 17.55
N GLU A 62 -8.58 -17.15 18.13
CA GLU A 62 -8.18 -15.92 18.82
C GLU A 62 -8.02 -14.76 17.82
N LYS A 63 -7.35 -14.97 16.68
CA LYS A 63 -7.20 -13.94 15.63
C LYS A 63 -8.55 -13.51 15.07
N MET A 64 -9.47 -14.45 14.87
CA MET A 64 -10.83 -14.18 14.38
C MET A 64 -11.67 -13.34 15.32
N ALA A 65 -11.36 -13.30 16.62
CA ALA A 65 -12.03 -12.38 17.57
C ALA A 65 -11.79 -10.90 17.22
N TRP A 66 -10.72 -10.60 16.48
CA TRP A 66 -10.40 -9.27 15.94
C TRP A 66 -10.55 -9.23 14.41
N GLY A 67 -11.39 -10.12 13.87
CA GLY A 67 -11.66 -10.25 12.44
C GLY A 67 -12.31 -8.99 11.86
N ARG A 68 -12.02 -8.74 10.59
CA ARG A 68 -12.64 -7.67 9.82
C ARG A 68 -14.15 -7.92 9.67
N ALA A 69 -14.95 -6.93 10.04
CA ALA A 69 -16.40 -6.95 9.80
C ALA A 69 -16.75 -6.44 8.38
N SER A 70 -17.95 -6.73 7.92
CA SER A 70 -18.41 -6.29 6.57
C SER A 70 -18.48 -4.77 6.40
N ASP A 71 -18.70 -4.06 7.49
CA ASP A 71 -18.80 -2.60 7.57
C ASP A 71 -17.52 -1.92 8.07
N ASN A 72 -16.44 -2.68 8.24
CA ASN A 72 -15.16 -2.19 8.74
C ASN A 72 -13.98 -2.82 7.98
N LEU A 73 -13.17 -1.99 7.32
CA LEU A 73 -11.98 -2.43 6.60
C LEU A 73 -10.77 -2.71 7.52
N ARG A 74 -10.96 -2.73 8.84
CA ARG A 74 -9.89 -2.88 9.85
C ARG A 74 -9.99 -4.22 10.57
N GLY A 75 -8.85 -4.73 11.02
CA GLY A 75 -8.76 -5.99 11.74
C GLY A 75 -8.11 -7.11 10.94
N TYR A 76 -8.24 -8.31 11.46
CA TYR A 76 -7.63 -9.53 10.90
C TYR A 76 -8.41 -10.06 9.69
N VAL A 77 -7.66 -10.47 8.67
CA VAL A 77 -8.18 -11.15 7.47
C VAL A 77 -7.47 -12.51 7.37
N PRO A 78 -8.22 -13.62 7.38
CA PRO A 78 -7.64 -14.95 7.44
C PRO A 78 -6.97 -15.38 6.14
N LEU A 79 -6.15 -16.41 6.24
CA LEU A 79 -5.46 -17.04 5.13
C LEU A 79 -6.45 -17.48 4.04
N ARG A 80 -6.09 -17.26 2.78
CA ARG A 80 -6.88 -17.65 1.60
C ARG A 80 -8.23 -16.93 1.45
N SER A 81 -8.37 -15.72 2.00
CA SER A 81 -9.61 -14.92 1.90
C SER A 81 -9.63 -13.95 0.72
N SER A 82 -8.57 -13.88 -0.07
CA SER A 82 -8.49 -12.98 -1.22
C SER A 82 -7.82 -13.66 -2.42
N THR A 83 -8.13 -13.14 -3.60
CA THR A 83 -7.50 -13.52 -4.87
C THR A 83 -7.25 -12.24 -5.65
N LEU A 84 -6.07 -11.63 -5.46
CA LEU A 84 -5.77 -10.32 -6.05
C LEU A 84 -5.71 -10.33 -7.57
N ALA A 85 -5.33 -11.45 -8.17
CA ALA A 85 -5.31 -11.63 -9.63
C ALA A 85 -6.67 -11.36 -10.30
N LEU A 86 -7.79 -11.45 -9.55
CA LEU A 86 -9.12 -11.08 -10.01
C LEU A 86 -9.24 -9.59 -10.38
N ALA A 87 -8.38 -8.73 -9.85
CA ALA A 87 -8.33 -7.32 -10.28
C ALA A 87 -8.09 -7.20 -11.78
N HIS A 88 -7.33 -8.13 -12.36
CA HIS A 88 -7.02 -8.22 -13.80
C HIS A 88 -7.77 -9.34 -14.52
N ASP A 89 -8.90 -9.82 -13.95
CA ASP A 89 -9.74 -10.90 -14.50
C ASP A 89 -8.99 -12.25 -14.65
N GLU A 90 -7.87 -12.43 -13.93
CA GLU A 90 -7.11 -13.67 -13.88
C GLU A 90 -7.60 -14.56 -12.72
N VAL A 91 -7.99 -15.79 -13.04
CA VAL A 91 -8.49 -16.74 -12.05
C VAL A 91 -7.34 -17.60 -11.54
N THR A 92 -6.96 -17.42 -10.28
CA THR A 92 -5.95 -18.22 -9.57
C THR A 92 -6.54 -18.83 -8.30
N PRO A 93 -5.90 -19.85 -7.72
CA PRO A 93 -6.24 -20.27 -6.36
C PRO A 93 -6.05 -19.10 -5.37
N PRO A 94 -6.79 -19.07 -4.24
CA PRO A 94 -6.67 -17.99 -3.24
C PRO A 94 -5.25 -17.80 -2.75
N ASP A 95 -4.90 -16.54 -2.46
CA ASP A 95 -3.58 -16.11 -2.02
C ASP A 95 -3.17 -16.75 -0.69
N LEU A 96 -1.90 -17.15 -0.58
CA LEU A 96 -1.30 -17.75 0.62
C LEU A 96 -0.79 -16.68 1.58
N SER A 97 -1.67 -15.78 1.97
CA SER A 97 -1.39 -14.71 2.93
C SER A 97 -2.56 -14.49 3.87
N GLU A 98 -2.25 -14.11 5.09
CA GLU A 98 -3.16 -13.52 6.07
C GLU A 98 -2.66 -12.11 6.39
N LEU A 99 -3.52 -11.24 6.85
CA LEU A 99 -3.13 -9.86 7.11
C LEU A 99 -3.90 -9.22 8.26
N TYR A 100 -3.34 -8.15 8.80
CA TYR A 100 -4.01 -7.29 9.77
C TYR A 100 -3.97 -5.86 9.28
N THR A 101 -5.15 -5.22 9.19
CA THR A 101 -5.27 -3.86 8.67
C THR A 101 -5.63 -2.86 9.75
N VAL A 102 -4.98 -1.70 9.70
CA VAL A 102 -5.33 -0.52 10.50
C VAL A 102 -5.50 0.69 9.58
N GLY A 103 -6.22 1.68 10.04
CA GLY A 103 -6.44 2.93 9.33
C GLY A 103 -6.15 4.13 10.23
N ARG A 104 -6.56 5.28 9.74
CA ARG A 104 -6.28 6.57 10.37
C ARG A 104 -7.02 6.79 11.70
N PHE A 105 -8.16 6.12 11.91
CA PHE A 105 -9.08 6.48 12.99
C PHE A 105 -9.14 5.42 14.09
N ASP A 106 -8.87 5.83 15.33
CA ASP A 106 -9.10 5.04 16.55
C ASP A 106 -10.39 5.45 17.28
N ASP A 107 -10.86 6.67 16.99
CA ASP A 107 -12.02 7.28 17.63
C ASP A 107 -13.13 7.50 16.61
N PRO A 108 -14.34 6.94 16.84
CA PRO A 108 -15.50 7.18 15.96
C PRO A 108 -15.82 8.67 15.76
N ALA A 109 -15.62 9.51 16.79
CA ALA A 109 -15.85 10.94 16.67
C ALA A 109 -14.82 11.63 15.74
N ALA A 110 -13.59 11.14 15.69
CA ALA A 110 -12.60 11.60 14.72
C ALA A 110 -12.99 11.23 13.30
N ALA A 111 -13.50 10.02 13.08
CA ALA A 111 -14.02 9.57 11.78
C ALA A 111 -15.18 10.42 11.30
N VAL A 112 -16.11 10.78 12.19
CA VAL A 112 -17.22 11.70 11.88
C VAL A 112 -16.71 13.08 11.47
N ARG A 113 -15.71 13.61 12.16
CA ARG A 113 -15.11 14.90 11.81
C ARG A 113 -14.42 14.88 10.44
N ALA A 114 -13.81 13.74 10.08
CA ALA A 114 -13.10 13.56 8.81
C ALA A 114 -14.00 13.31 7.60
N GLY A 115 -15.33 13.33 7.76
CA GLY A 115 -16.25 13.27 6.62
C GLY A 115 -17.28 12.15 6.64
N LEU A 116 -17.33 11.35 7.70
CA LEU A 116 -18.46 10.43 7.90
C LEU A 116 -19.72 11.26 8.18
N ARG A 117 -20.69 11.24 7.25
CA ARG A 117 -21.97 11.96 7.37
C ARG A 117 -23.09 10.97 7.64
N GLU A 118 -24.08 11.38 8.44
CA GLU A 118 -25.32 10.61 8.62
C GLU A 118 -25.98 10.33 7.27
N GLY A 119 -26.41 9.07 7.05
CA GLY A 119 -27.10 8.66 5.82
C GLY A 119 -26.21 8.36 4.61
N GLN A 120 -24.91 8.28 4.79
CA GLN A 120 -24.00 7.77 3.74
C GLN A 120 -24.10 6.25 3.64
N ASP A 121 -23.79 5.74 2.43
CA ASP A 121 -23.82 4.30 2.17
C ASP A 121 -22.80 3.55 3.05
N GLU A 122 -23.09 2.29 3.37
CA GLU A 122 -22.26 1.43 4.22
C GLU A 122 -20.84 1.24 3.63
N GLY A 123 -20.72 1.19 2.30
CA GLY A 123 -19.44 1.04 1.62
C GLY A 123 -18.49 2.20 1.90
N ARG A 124 -19.00 3.45 1.97
CA ARG A 124 -18.19 4.62 2.33
C ARG A 124 -17.82 4.60 3.81
N SER A 125 -18.73 4.25 4.69
CA SER A 125 -18.51 4.27 6.14
C SER A 125 -17.40 3.33 6.57
N ALA A 126 -17.20 2.23 5.87
CA ALA A 126 -16.15 1.25 6.15
C ALA A 126 -14.72 1.82 6.10
N PHE A 127 -14.48 2.87 5.29
CA PHE A 127 -13.18 3.54 5.23
C PHE A 127 -12.88 4.39 6.46
N PHE A 128 -13.91 4.86 7.15
CA PHE A 128 -13.83 5.72 8.32
C PHE A 128 -14.07 4.98 9.63
N ALA A 129 -14.28 3.67 9.56
CA ALA A 129 -14.49 2.84 10.74
C ALA A 129 -13.25 2.87 11.67
N PRO A 130 -13.46 2.82 13.00
CA PRO A 130 -12.36 2.80 13.95
C PRO A 130 -11.53 1.53 13.84
N ASN A 131 -10.26 1.61 14.23
CA ASN A 131 -9.41 0.44 14.30
C ASN A 131 -9.95 -0.58 15.29
N VAL A 132 -9.80 -1.85 14.96
CA VAL A 132 -9.98 -2.98 15.87
C VAL A 132 -8.60 -3.31 16.41
N TRP A 133 -8.45 -3.46 17.72
CA TRP A 133 -7.15 -3.75 18.32
C TRP A 133 -7.17 -5.08 19.08
N PRO A 134 -6.10 -5.89 18.95
CA PRO A 134 -5.92 -7.06 19.79
C PRO A 134 -5.81 -6.69 21.26
N ASP A 135 -6.18 -7.63 22.12
CA ASP A 135 -5.96 -7.51 23.57
C ASP A 135 -4.46 -7.31 23.86
N PRO A 136 -4.07 -6.22 24.55
CA PRO A 136 -2.68 -5.93 24.85
C PRO A 136 -2.01 -6.98 25.75
N GLU A 137 -2.78 -7.76 26.52
CA GLU A 137 -2.24 -8.89 27.30
C GLU A 137 -1.84 -10.06 26.38
N ARG A 138 -2.50 -10.21 25.22
CA ARG A 138 -2.22 -11.26 24.25
C ARG A 138 -1.14 -10.82 23.24
N VAL A 139 -1.20 -9.58 22.77
CA VAL A 139 -0.26 -9.03 21.78
C VAL A 139 0.28 -7.69 22.29
N PRO A 140 1.20 -7.70 23.25
CA PRO A 140 1.77 -6.47 23.79
C PRO A 140 2.53 -5.69 22.70
N ASP A 141 2.55 -4.36 22.85
CA ASP A 141 3.20 -3.39 21.94
C ASP A 141 2.59 -3.28 20.51
N PHE A 142 1.63 -4.12 20.13
CA PHE A 142 1.09 -4.15 18.76
C PHE A 142 0.42 -2.82 18.38
N ARG A 143 -0.51 -2.34 19.21
CA ARG A 143 -1.19 -1.07 18.96
C ARG A 143 -0.23 0.10 18.93
N GLU A 144 0.66 0.20 19.91
CA GLU A 144 1.62 1.31 20.01
C GLU A 144 2.59 1.33 18.85
N ALA A 145 3.14 0.17 18.47
CA ALA A 145 4.06 0.05 17.34
C ALA A 145 3.40 0.38 16.00
N LEU A 146 2.19 -0.14 15.74
CA LEU A 146 1.48 0.14 14.50
C LEU A 146 1.00 1.59 14.42
N THR A 147 0.54 2.18 15.50
CA THR A 147 0.12 3.59 15.52
C THR A 147 1.32 4.50 15.24
N ALA A 148 2.48 4.25 15.87
CA ALA A 148 3.68 5.01 15.61
C ALA A 148 4.19 4.83 14.17
N CYS A 149 4.15 3.60 13.66
CA CYS A 149 4.52 3.29 12.29
C CYS A 149 3.60 3.99 11.28
N TYR A 150 2.29 3.96 11.52
CA TYR A 150 1.31 4.65 10.68
C TYR A 150 1.64 6.14 10.57
N GLY A 151 1.84 6.85 11.69
CA GLY A 151 2.16 8.28 11.68
C GLY A 151 3.48 8.59 10.95
N MET A 152 4.54 7.79 11.14
CA MET A 152 5.81 7.98 10.43
C MET A 152 5.69 7.76 8.92
N LEU A 153 4.88 6.77 8.49
CA LEU A 153 4.66 6.51 7.07
C LEU A 153 3.70 7.52 6.45
N GLU A 154 2.73 8.05 7.20
CA GLU A 154 1.87 9.16 6.80
C GLU A 154 2.70 10.42 6.49
N ASP A 155 3.62 10.80 7.38
CA ASP A 155 4.54 11.91 7.17
C ASP A 155 5.47 11.68 5.95
N LEU A 156 5.99 10.46 5.81
CA LEU A 156 6.84 10.10 4.67
C LEU A 156 6.06 10.15 3.35
N ALA A 157 4.84 9.63 3.33
CA ALA A 157 3.99 9.65 2.14
C ALA A 157 3.66 11.09 1.71
N ALA A 158 3.33 11.99 2.64
CA ALA A 158 3.08 13.40 2.34
C ALA A 158 4.33 14.07 1.71
N LYS A 159 5.52 13.82 2.26
CA LYS A 159 6.78 14.31 1.69
C LYS A 159 7.06 13.75 0.31
N LEU A 160 6.83 12.46 0.08
CA LEU A 160 6.97 11.83 -1.24
C LEU A 160 5.99 12.42 -2.24
N MET A 161 4.73 12.68 -1.85
CA MET A 161 3.75 13.34 -2.71
C MET A 161 4.19 14.74 -3.12
N GLY A 162 4.82 15.50 -2.21
CA GLY A 162 5.42 16.80 -2.55
C GLY A 162 6.57 16.69 -3.56
N LEU A 163 7.49 15.74 -3.38
CA LEU A 163 8.56 15.48 -4.36
C LEU A 163 7.99 15.01 -5.71
N MET A 164 6.94 14.22 -5.68
CA MET A 164 6.22 13.78 -6.89
C MET A 164 5.52 14.94 -7.60
N ALA A 165 4.94 15.90 -6.86
CA ALA A 165 4.39 17.11 -7.48
C ALA A 165 5.47 17.90 -8.23
N LEU A 166 6.65 18.11 -7.62
CA LEU A 166 7.78 18.74 -8.27
C LEU A 166 8.27 17.94 -9.50
N ALA A 167 8.26 16.59 -9.44
CA ALA A 167 8.61 15.75 -10.55
C ALA A 167 7.62 15.81 -11.73
N LEU A 168 6.40 16.32 -11.49
CA LEU A 168 5.38 16.60 -12.49
C LEU A 168 5.36 18.07 -12.96
N ASP A 169 6.36 18.87 -12.57
CA ASP A 169 6.44 20.30 -12.84
C ASP A 169 5.26 21.09 -12.24
N LEU A 170 4.77 20.64 -11.07
CA LEU A 170 3.71 21.26 -10.28
C LEU A 170 4.27 21.98 -9.05
N ASP A 171 3.42 22.79 -8.41
CA ASP A 171 3.70 23.29 -7.06
C ASP A 171 3.85 22.10 -6.08
N GLU A 172 4.80 22.20 -5.14
CA GLU A 172 5.04 21.14 -4.14
C GLU A 172 3.80 20.76 -3.35
N HIS A 173 2.89 21.69 -3.13
CA HIS A 173 1.67 21.55 -2.35
C HIS A 173 0.43 21.17 -3.18
N TRP A 174 0.63 20.82 -4.46
CA TRP A 174 -0.47 20.52 -5.39
C TRP A 174 -1.38 19.36 -4.93
N PHE A 175 -0.83 18.40 -4.22
CA PHE A 175 -1.59 17.26 -3.70
C PHE A 175 -2.17 17.47 -2.31
N ASP A 176 -1.80 18.54 -1.56
CA ASP A 176 -2.13 18.71 -0.14
C ASP A 176 -3.63 18.63 0.14
N ASP A 177 -4.46 19.35 -0.64
CA ASP A 177 -5.91 19.34 -0.51
C ASP A 177 -6.56 17.99 -0.85
N LYS A 178 -5.90 17.18 -1.67
CA LYS A 178 -6.37 15.87 -2.12
C LYS A 178 -6.02 14.76 -1.14
N ILE A 179 -5.00 14.98 -0.30
CA ILE A 179 -4.50 13.99 0.67
C ILE A 179 -4.75 14.38 2.13
N ALA A 180 -5.22 15.59 2.43
CA ALA A 180 -5.46 16.07 3.80
C ALA A 180 -6.39 15.13 4.61
N GLU A 181 -7.47 14.67 4.00
CA GLU A 181 -8.45 13.75 4.60
C GLU A 181 -8.37 12.36 3.94
N HIS A 182 -7.15 11.86 3.77
CA HIS A 182 -6.85 10.60 3.11
C HIS A 182 -7.48 9.37 3.81
N ILE A 183 -7.79 8.34 3.02
CA ILE A 183 -8.40 7.08 3.49
C ILE A 183 -7.40 5.92 3.52
N THR A 184 -6.15 6.23 3.71
CA THR A 184 -5.02 5.30 3.73
C THR A 184 -5.21 4.14 4.70
N GLY A 185 -4.79 2.95 4.27
CA GLY A 185 -4.70 1.76 5.10
C GLY A 185 -3.25 1.29 5.26
N LEU A 186 -2.88 0.87 6.47
CA LEU A 186 -1.66 0.13 6.71
C LEU A 186 -2.01 -1.33 6.94
N ALA A 187 -1.38 -2.22 6.19
CA ALA A 187 -1.53 -3.66 6.35
C ALA A 187 -0.21 -4.31 6.75
N VAL A 188 -0.24 -5.12 7.80
CA VAL A 188 0.80 -6.10 8.04
C VAL A 188 0.38 -7.40 7.38
N LEU A 189 1.24 -7.92 6.50
CA LEU A 189 0.99 -9.14 5.74
C LEU A 189 1.91 -10.24 6.24
N HIS A 190 1.34 -11.38 6.56
CA HIS A 190 2.06 -12.58 6.92
C HIS A 190 1.88 -13.65 5.84
N TYR A 191 2.99 -14.20 5.43
CA TYR A 191 3.06 -15.29 4.47
C TYR A 191 3.64 -16.50 5.21
N PRO A 192 2.79 -17.41 5.69
CA PRO A 192 3.24 -18.51 6.55
C PRO A 192 4.18 -19.46 5.84
N ALA A 193 5.02 -20.14 6.61
CA ALA A 193 5.78 -21.28 6.16
C ALA A 193 4.81 -22.36 5.66
N LEU A 194 5.02 -22.85 4.45
CA LEU A 194 4.13 -23.86 3.86
C LEU A 194 4.52 -25.26 4.34
N GLN A 195 3.53 -26.02 4.78
CA GLN A 195 3.68 -27.45 5.12
C GLN A 195 3.62 -28.35 3.89
N GLU A 196 2.93 -27.88 2.85
CA GLU A 196 2.74 -28.57 1.57
C GLU A 196 3.09 -27.61 0.43
N PRO A 197 3.52 -28.12 -0.74
CA PRO A 197 3.72 -27.29 -1.92
C PRO A 197 2.45 -26.51 -2.30
N PRO A 198 2.59 -25.29 -2.83
CA PRO A 198 1.44 -24.53 -3.32
C PRO A 198 0.76 -25.28 -4.50
N LEU A 199 -0.52 -25.02 -4.70
CA LEU A 199 -1.23 -25.51 -5.88
C LEU A 199 -0.61 -24.89 -7.15
N PRO A 200 -0.74 -25.55 -8.31
CA PRO A 200 -0.32 -24.94 -9.58
C PRO A 200 -0.97 -23.55 -9.79
N GLY A 201 -0.17 -22.55 -10.08
CA GLY A 201 -0.63 -21.17 -10.24
C GLY A 201 -1.04 -20.45 -8.93
N GLN A 202 -0.73 -21.01 -7.78
CA GLN A 202 -0.99 -20.37 -6.49
C GLN A 202 0.19 -19.53 -6.04
N TYR A 203 -0.08 -18.32 -5.57
CA TYR A 203 0.89 -17.33 -5.13
C TYR A 203 0.76 -17.07 -3.62
N ARG A 204 1.81 -16.49 -3.00
CA ARG A 204 1.69 -15.80 -1.71
C ARG A 204 0.80 -14.56 -1.85
N ARG A 205 0.99 -13.79 -2.95
CA ARG A 205 0.10 -12.73 -3.46
C ARG A 205 0.07 -12.83 -4.98
N GLY A 206 -1.11 -12.96 -5.57
CA GLY A 206 -1.28 -13.05 -7.03
C GLY A 206 -0.85 -11.78 -7.76
N PRO A 207 -0.62 -11.84 -9.09
CA PRO A 207 -0.32 -10.67 -9.90
C PRO A 207 -1.40 -9.59 -9.77
N HIS A 208 -1.02 -8.36 -9.43
CA HIS A 208 -1.92 -7.22 -9.27
C HIS A 208 -1.18 -5.90 -9.42
N THR A 209 -1.91 -4.82 -9.60
CA THR A 209 -1.47 -3.44 -9.38
C THR A 209 -2.01 -2.95 -8.03
N ASP A 210 -1.35 -1.96 -7.42
CA ASP A 210 -1.94 -1.24 -6.30
C ASP A 210 -2.94 -0.20 -6.80
N TRP A 211 -3.98 0.09 -6.01
CA TRP A 211 -5.11 0.86 -6.51
C TRP A 211 -5.03 2.36 -6.22
N GLY A 212 -4.16 2.77 -5.29
CA GLY A 212 -4.07 4.14 -4.79
C GLY A 212 -3.13 5.07 -5.54
N SER A 213 -2.62 6.07 -4.82
CA SER A 213 -1.58 6.97 -5.34
C SER A 213 -0.20 6.32 -5.30
N LEU A 214 0.23 5.88 -4.12
CA LEU A 214 1.49 5.16 -3.92
C LEU A 214 1.37 4.16 -2.77
N THR A 215 2.27 3.19 -2.75
CA THR A 215 2.46 2.26 -1.63
C THR A 215 3.88 2.39 -1.11
N ILE A 216 4.05 2.44 0.22
CA ILE A 216 5.34 2.34 0.89
C ILE A 216 5.39 0.96 1.54
N LEU A 217 6.32 0.12 1.12
CA LEU A 217 6.44 -1.25 1.55
C LEU A 217 7.76 -1.49 2.29
N TYR A 218 7.66 -1.94 3.53
CA TYR A 218 8.74 -2.64 4.22
C TYR A 218 8.58 -4.16 4.05
N HIS A 219 9.68 -4.90 3.96
CA HIS A 219 9.72 -6.36 4.05
C HIS A 219 10.93 -6.82 4.86
N ASP A 220 10.82 -7.99 5.46
CA ASP A 220 11.81 -8.59 6.38
C ASP A 220 13.07 -9.18 5.69
N GLY A 221 13.29 -8.83 4.44
CA GLY A 221 14.44 -9.32 3.66
C GLY A 221 14.22 -10.67 3.00
N GLN A 222 13.11 -11.36 3.29
CA GLN A 222 12.81 -12.63 2.63
C GLN A 222 12.42 -12.40 1.16
N PRO A 223 12.91 -13.24 0.22
CA PRO A 223 12.65 -13.11 -1.21
C PRO A 223 11.20 -13.42 -1.56
N GLY A 224 10.84 -13.15 -2.83
CA GLY A 224 9.56 -13.52 -3.42
C GLY A 224 8.77 -12.36 -4.01
N LEU A 225 9.07 -11.10 -3.68
CA LEU A 225 8.47 -9.96 -4.36
C LEU A 225 9.05 -9.83 -5.76
N GLN A 226 8.19 -9.81 -6.78
CA GLN A 226 8.54 -9.66 -8.19
C GLN A 226 7.70 -8.58 -8.83
N ILE A 227 8.28 -7.85 -9.78
CA ILE A 227 7.59 -6.89 -10.65
C ILE A 227 7.60 -7.41 -12.09
N LEU A 228 6.60 -7.01 -12.86
CA LEU A 228 6.56 -7.25 -14.30
C LEU A 228 7.33 -6.13 -15.01
N SER A 229 8.46 -6.47 -15.64
CA SER A 229 9.24 -5.48 -16.38
C SER A 229 8.53 -5.06 -17.67
N PRO A 230 8.91 -3.90 -18.28
CA PRO A 230 8.37 -3.46 -19.57
C PRO A 230 8.54 -4.50 -20.68
N GLU A 231 9.55 -5.35 -20.59
CA GLU A 231 9.82 -6.44 -21.53
C GLU A 231 8.93 -7.67 -21.32
N GLY A 232 8.05 -7.64 -20.28
CA GLY A 232 7.13 -8.73 -19.97
C GLY A 232 7.74 -9.85 -19.14
N ASN A 233 8.88 -9.61 -18.49
CA ASN A 233 9.54 -10.59 -17.61
C ASN A 233 9.26 -10.28 -16.14
N TRP A 234 9.09 -11.33 -15.32
CA TRP A 234 9.03 -11.18 -13.88
C TRP A 234 10.45 -11.06 -13.30
N GLU A 235 10.72 -9.97 -12.60
CA GLU A 235 12.02 -9.64 -12.02
C GLU A 235 11.92 -9.52 -10.50
N ASP A 236 12.89 -10.11 -9.78
CA ASP A 236 12.92 -10.00 -8.33
C ASP A 236 13.26 -8.58 -7.87
N VAL A 237 12.52 -8.10 -6.88
CA VAL A 237 12.82 -6.83 -6.21
C VAL A 237 13.97 -7.06 -5.22
N PRO A 238 15.09 -6.31 -5.34
CA PRO A 238 16.23 -6.49 -4.45
C PRO A 238 15.89 -6.08 -3.01
N SER A 239 16.37 -6.87 -2.06
CA SER A 239 16.32 -6.50 -0.64
C SER A 239 17.57 -5.67 -0.28
N VAL A 240 17.37 -4.40 0.02
CA VAL A 240 18.42 -3.50 0.51
C VAL A 240 18.17 -3.23 2.00
N PRO A 241 19.15 -3.53 2.88
CA PRO A 241 18.99 -3.30 4.32
C PRO A 241 18.65 -1.84 4.63
N GLY A 242 17.65 -1.59 5.50
CA GLY A 242 17.23 -0.26 5.91
C GLY A 242 16.54 0.55 4.81
N SER A 243 16.05 -0.11 3.75
CA SER A 243 15.26 0.55 2.70
C SER A 243 13.79 0.20 2.76
N PHE A 244 12.99 1.02 2.09
CA PHE A 244 11.63 0.68 1.70
C PHE A 244 11.51 0.57 0.18
N VAL A 245 10.53 -0.19 -0.28
CA VAL A 245 10.09 -0.19 -1.67
C VAL A 245 8.91 0.78 -1.79
N VAL A 246 8.94 1.63 -2.80
CA VAL A 246 7.80 2.50 -3.14
C VAL A 246 7.33 2.16 -4.53
N ASN A 247 6.03 2.01 -4.70
CA ASN A 247 5.41 1.83 -6.02
C ASN A 247 4.19 2.74 -6.20
N LEU A 248 3.92 3.06 -7.45
CA LEU A 248 2.74 3.81 -7.84
C LEU A 248 1.53 2.88 -8.00
N GLY A 249 0.36 3.43 -7.74
CA GLY A 249 -0.90 2.75 -7.96
C GLY A 249 -1.71 3.35 -9.10
N ASP A 250 -2.84 2.71 -9.41
CA ASP A 250 -3.69 3.02 -10.57
C ASP A 250 -4.22 4.46 -10.58
N LEU A 251 -4.54 5.01 -9.38
CA LEU A 251 -4.98 6.40 -9.30
C LEU A 251 -3.87 7.39 -9.67
N MET A 252 -2.60 7.08 -9.39
CA MET A 252 -1.48 7.92 -9.82
C MET A 252 -1.27 7.80 -11.33
N ALA A 253 -1.39 6.61 -11.91
CA ALA A 253 -1.32 6.43 -13.35
C ALA A 253 -2.44 7.22 -14.05
N ALA A 254 -3.68 7.15 -13.55
CA ALA A 254 -4.81 7.92 -14.09
C ALA A 254 -4.60 9.43 -13.97
N TRP A 255 -4.11 9.93 -12.82
CA TRP A 255 -3.76 11.35 -12.64
C TRP A 255 -2.74 11.84 -13.66
N THR A 256 -1.75 11.00 -13.98
CA THR A 256 -0.65 11.36 -14.87
C THR A 256 -0.89 10.97 -16.34
N ASN A 257 -2.12 10.60 -16.70
CA ASN A 257 -2.49 10.19 -18.08
C ASN A 257 -1.65 9.02 -18.61
N ASP A 258 -1.32 8.06 -17.73
CA ASP A 258 -0.41 6.93 -17.96
C ASP A 258 1.05 7.34 -18.28
N ARG A 259 1.43 8.60 -18.02
CA ARG A 259 2.84 9.02 -18.07
C ARG A 259 3.67 8.29 -17.03
N TRP A 260 3.10 8.07 -15.86
CA TRP A 260 3.66 7.26 -14.78
C TRP A 260 2.97 5.92 -14.71
N VAL A 261 3.73 4.87 -14.40
CA VAL A 261 3.27 3.50 -14.58
C VAL A 261 2.82 2.89 -13.26
N SER A 262 1.60 2.32 -13.23
CA SER A 262 1.18 1.38 -12.18
C SER A 262 1.58 -0.03 -12.62
N THR A 263 2.65 -0.55 -12.01
CA THR A 263 3.28 -1.79 -12.48
C THR A 263 2.74 -3.01 -11.74
N GLN A 264 2.39 -4.04 -12.51
CA GLN A 264 2.01 -5.32 -11.94
C GLN A 264 3.14 -5.93 -11.11
N HIS A 265 2.78 -6.44 -9.94
CA HIS A 265 3.70 -7.13 -9.05
C HIS A 265 3.02 -8.32 -8.37
N ARG A 266 3.82 -9.22 -7.84
CA ARG A 266 3.34 -10.44 -7.17
C ARG A 266 4.30 -10.88 -6.07
N VAL A 267 3.83 -11.75 -5.18
CA VAL A 267 4.69 -12.44 -4.22
C VAL A 267 4.60 -13.94 -4.49
N VAL A 268 5.71 -14.51 -4.94
CA VAL A 268 5.82 -15.94 -5.22
C VAL A 268 6.26 -16.73 -3.98
N VAL A 269 6.12 -18.04 -4.05
CA VAL A 269 6.81 -18.97 -3.14
C VAL A 269 8.16 -19.30 -3.78
N PRO A 270 9.30 -18.78 -3.30
CA PRO A 270 10.59 -19.06 -3.93
C PRO A 270 11.01 -20.51 -3.71
N ASP A 271 11.70 -21.09 -4.68
CA ASP A 271 12.24 -22.45 -4.57
C ASP A 271 13.20 -22.56 -3.37
N GLY A 272 13.01 -23.62 -2.57
CA GLY A 272 13.84 -23.91 -1.41
C GLY A 272 13.65 -23.00 -0.20
N VAL A 273 12.76 -22.01 -0.25
CA VAL A 273 12.42 -21.14 0.88
C VAL A 273 11.27 -21.73 1.68
N THR A 274 11.54 -22.15 2.90
CA THR A 274 10.56 -22.78 3.80
C THR A 274 10.09 -21.85 4.92
N GLY A 275 10.72 -20.68 5.09
CA GLY A 275 10.43 -19.73 6.15
C GLY A 275 9.15 -18.92 5.91
N ASP A 276 8.61 -18.37 7.00
CA ASP A 276 7.59 -17.34 6.95
C ASP A 276 8.19 -16.00 6.50
N ARG A 277 7.35 -15.10 6.03
CA ARG A 277 7.71 -13.75 5.61
C ARG A 277 6.72 -12.75 6.20
N ILE A 278 7.23 -11.61 6.63
CA ILE A 278 6.42 -10.43 7.02
C ILE A 278 6.70 -9.28 6.05
N SER A 279 5.66 -8.57 5.69
CA SER A 279 5.78 -7.24 5.09
C SER A 279 4.76 -6.29 5.68
N VAL A 280 5.07 -4.99 5.64
CA VAL A 280 4.21 -3.90 6.08
C VAL A 280 4.00 -2.98 4.90
N ALA A 281 2.75 -2.85 4.46
CA ALA A 281 2.39 -2.03 3.31
C ALA A 281 1.51 -0.87 3.77
N PHE A 282 1.95 0.35 3.49
CA PHE A 282 1.19 1.58 3.68
C PHE A 282 0.60 1.98 2.33
N PHE A 283 -0.66 1.63 2.12
CA PHE A 283 -1.40 1.94 0.91
C PHE A 283 -1.92 3.37 0.97
N HIS A 284 -1.13 4.33 0.51
CA HIS A 284 -1.53 5.73 0.52
C HIS A 284 -2.65 5.97 -0.49
N GLN A 285 -3.80 6.38 0.04
CA GLN A 285 -5.01 6.66 -0.72
C GLN A 285 -5.33 8.15 -0.57
N PRO A 286 -5.72 8.87 -1.63
CA PRO A 286 -6.27 10.22 -1.47
C PRO A 286 -7.52 10.25 -0.58
N ALA A 287 -8.03 11.43 -0.30
CA ALA A 287 -9.31 11.59 0.37
C ALA A 287 -10.43 10.85 -0.40
N TYR A 288 -11.44 10.35 0.29
CA TYR A 288 -12.51 9.55 -0.33
C TYR A 288 -13.14 10.28 -1.53
N ASP A 289 -13.43 11.58 -1.39
CA ASP A 289 -14.05 12.41 -2.41
C ASP A 289 -13.03 13.09 -3.34
N ALA A 290 -11.71 12.82 -3.17
CA ALA A 290 -10.70 13.37 -4.06
C ALA A 290 -10.98 12.92 -5.49
N ARG A 291 -11.18 13.90 -6.38
CA ARG A 291 -11.41 13.66 -7.80
C ARG A 291 -10.09 13.35 -8.48
N ILE A 292 -10.04 12.20 -9.09
CA ILE A 292 -8.91 11.75 -9.88
C ILE A 292 -9.24 12.08 -11.34
N GLU A 293 -8.65 13.15 -11.82
CA GLU A 293 -8.75 13.62 -13.20
C GLU A 293 -7.34 13.99 -13.69
N CYS A 294 -7.14 13.92 -14.99
CA CYS A 294 -5.82 14.10 -15.55
C CYS A 294 -5.21 15.46 -15.18
N ILE A 295 -3.98 15.43 -14.69
CA ILE A 295 -3.18 16.61 -14.31
C ILE A 295 -2.89 17.44 -15.58
N PRO A 296 -3.06 18.78 -15.53
CA PRO A 296 -2.88 19.62 -16.72
C PRO A 296 -1.49 19.53 -17.36
N THR A 297 -0.43 19.27 -16.59
CA THR A 297 0.94 19.10 -17.11
C THR A 297 1.16 17.73 -17.79
N CYS A 298 0.18 16.82 -17.68
CA CYS A 298 0.23 15.50 -18.27
C CYS A 298 -0.69 15.35 -19.50
N THR A 299 -1.24 16.45 -20.01
CA THR A 299 -2.08 16.47 -21.23
C THR A 299 -1.60 17.51 -22.23
N SER A 300 -1.97 17.28 -23.50
CA SER A 300 -1.80 18.25 -24.56
C SER A 300 -2.95 18.09 -25.59
N PRO A 301 -3.09 18.99 -26.57
CA PRO A 301 -4.04 18.79 -27.65
C PRO A 301 -3.84 17.48 -28.45
N ASP A 302 -2.59 16.99 -28.50
CA ASP A 302 -2.22 15.76 -29.20
C ASP A 302 -2.26 14.52 -28.28
N ASP A 303 -2.34 14.71 -26.95
CA ASP A 303 -2.48 13.66 -25.94
C ASP A 303 -3.55 14.06 -24.91
N PRO A 304 -4.84 13.93 -25.27
CA PRO A 304 -5.95 14.29 -24.40
C PRO A 304 -6.11 13.30 -23.24
N PRO A 305 -6.90 13.62 -22.20
CA PRO A 305 -7.19 12.72 -21.10
C PRO A 305 -7.69 11.35 -21.58
N ARG A 306 -7.10 10.28 -21.08
CA ARG A 306 -7.40 8.88 -21.44
C ARG A 306 -8.40 8.24 -20.51
N HIS A 307 -8.52 8.76 -19.29
CA HIS A 307 -9.36 8.22 -18.23
C HIS A 307 -10.51 9.17 -17.91
N GLU A 308 -11.70 8.59 -17.74
CA GLU A 308 -12.83 9.32 -17.18
C GLU A 308 -12.56 9.62 -15.69
N PRO A 309 -12.91 10.82 -15.20
CA PRO A 309 -12.72 11.18 -13.81
C PRO A 309 -13.50 10.27 -12.87
N VAL A 310 -12.82 9.78 -11.81
CA VAL A 310 -13.41 8.97 -10.74
C VAL A 310 -13.12 9.60 -9.37
N THR A 311 -13.84 9.20 -8.31
CA THR A 311 -13.40 9.51 -6.95
C THR A 311 -12.51 8.40 -6.40
N SER A 312 -11.55 8.77 -5.56
CA SER A 312 -10.62 7.82 -4.94
C SER A 312 -11.38 6.71 -4.21
N GLY A 313 -12.36 7.08 -3.37
CA GLY A 313 -13.10 6.11 -2.57
C GLY A 313 -13.94 5.13 -3.40
N GLU A 314 -14.62 5.60 -4.44
CA GLU A 314 -15.41 4.75 -5.33
C GLU A 314 -14.53 3.74 -6.09
N TRP A 315 -13.37 4.19 -6.58
CA TRP A 315 -12.41 3.30 -7.24
C TRP A 315 -11.93 2.20 -6.30
N ILE A 316 -11.44 2.57 -5.10
CA ILE A 316 -10.92 1.60 -4.13
C ILE A 316 -12.01 0.61 -3.70
N ARG A 317 -13.25 1.09 -3.49
CA ARG A 317 -14.39 0.23 -3.14
C ARG A 317 -14.67 -0.81 -4.23
N LEU A 318 -14.69 -0.39 -5.49
CA LEU A 318 -14.89 -1.28 -6.63
C LEU A 318 -13.82 -2.37 -6.68
N MET A 319 -12.56 -2.03 -6.44
CA MET A 319 -11.45 -2.99 -6.47
C MET A 319 -11.49 -3.95 -5.28
N ILE A 320 -11.88 -3.50 -4.09
CA ILE A 320 -12.09 -4.37 -2.94
C ILE A 320 -13.21 -5.38 -3.23
N GLU A 321 -14.35 -4.94 -3.76
CA GLU A 321 -15.47 -5.81 -4.12
C GLU A 321 -15.07 -6.85 -5.16
N LYS A 322 -14.29 -6.46 -6.17
CA LYS A 322 -13.81 -7.35 -7.24
C LYS A 322 -12.87 -8.45 -6.74
N THR A 323 -12.02 -8.15 -5.74
CA THR A 323 -10.94 -9.04 -5.29
C THR A 323 -11.25 -9.83 -4.01
N THR A 324 -12.33 -9.51 -3.31
CA THR A 324 -12.74 -10.22 -2.11
C THR A 324 -13.62 -11.40 -2.49
N THR A 325 -13.14 -12.61 -2.28
CA THR A 325 -13.94 -13.83 -2.39
C THR A 325 -14.63 -14.07 -1.06
N TYR A 326 -15.94 -13.83 -1.00
CA TYR A 326 -16.76 -14.25 0.14
C TYR A 326 -16.93 -15.77 0.04
N THR A 327 -16.31 -16.51 0.96
CA THR A 327 -16.62 -17.93 1.22
C THR A 327 -17.59 -18.06 2.38
#